data_9252ec085242942526729e995c9aa3f6
#
_entry.id   9252ec085242942526729e995c9aa3f6
#
_cell.length_a   1.000
_cell.length_b   1.000
_cell.length_c   1.000
_cell.angle_alpha   90.00
_cell.angle_beta   90.00
_cell.angle_gamma   90.00
#
_symmetry.space_group_name_H-M   'P 1'
#
loop_
_entity.id
_entity.type
_entity.pdbx_description
1 polymer ?
#
loop_
_entity_poly.entity_id
_entity_poly.type
_entity_poly.pdbx_seq_one_letter_code
_entity_poly.pdbx_strand_id
1 'polypeptide(L)'
;MKVVLFRDGRPGVAAALPGEAPETELSDLLGGEPDVTPLGTRLELLTLHDAERQQLPIRYSLHRIGRAAEPVAGDAVVVRVGADRNYRDADGNDVEAANCYLRPTGR
;
A
#
# COMPACT_ATOMS: atom_id res chain seq x y z
N MET A 1 -11.51 8.63 -4.15
CA MET A 1 -10.72 7.55 -4.76
C MET A 1 -10.71 6.32 -3.86
N LYS A 2 -10.88 5.15 -4.44
CA LYS A 2 -10.84 3.89 -3.69
C LYS A 2 -9.44 3.30 -3.73
N VAL A 3 -8.95 2.87 -2.57
CA VAL A 3 -7.63 2.27 -2.40
C VAL A 3 -7.75 0.98 -1.59
N VAL A 4 -6.66 0.24 -1.48
CA VAL A 4 -6.59 -0.92 -0.57
C VAL A 4 -5.73 -0.50 0.62
N LEU A 5 -6.33 -0.49 1.80
CA LEU A 5 -5.69 -0.02 3.03
C LEU A 5 -5.25 -1.21 3.89
N PHE A 6 -3.97 -1.22 4.27
CA PHE A 6 -3.36 -2.19 5.17
C PHE A 6 -3.01 -1.49 6.47
N ARG A 7 -3.71 -1.81 7.54
CA ARG A 7 -3.56 -1.12 8.82
C ARG A 7 -3.44 -2.12 9.97
N ASP A 8 -2.56 -1.82 10.91
CA ASP A 8 -2.38 -2.57 12.17
C ASP A 8 -2.14 -4.06 11.99
N GLY A 9 -1.46 -4.47 10.92
CA GLY A 9 -1.17 -5.87 10.64
C GLY A 9 -2.37 -6.66 10.15
N ARG A 10 -3.46 -6.01 9.78
CA ARG A 10 -4.66 -6.65 9.24
C ARG A 10 -4.59 -6.80 7.73
N PRO A 11 -5.32 -7.76 7.14
CA PRO A 11 -5.41 -7.86 5.68
C PRO A 11 -5.93 -6.58 5.05
N GLY A 12 -5.55 -6.34 3.80
CA GLY A 12 -5.97 -5.16 3.05
C GLY A 12 -7.47 -5.15 2.79
N VAL A 13 -8.08 -3.99 2.97
CA VAL A 13 -9.51 -3.78 2.72
C VAL A 13 -9.71 -2.56 1.83
N ALA A 14 -10.80 -2.55 1.08
CA ALA A 14 -11.15 -1.38 0.28
C ALA A 14 -11.46 -0.20 1.20
N ALA A 15 -10.93 0.96 0.87
CA ALA A 15 -11.17 2.20 1.61
C ALA A 15 -11.38 3.34 0.62
N ALA A 16 -12.33 4.21 0.91
CA ALA A 16 -12.58 5.40 0.09
C ALA A 16 -11.87 6.59 0.72
N LEU A 17 -11.09 7.31 -0.10
CA LEU A 17 -10.46 8.56 0.31
C LEU A 17 -11.31 9.71 -0.20
N PRO A 18 -11.81 10.60 0.70
CA PRO A 18 -12.51 11.79 0.27
C PRO A 18 -11.52 12.81 -0.31
N GLY A 19 -12.02 13.75 -1.12
CA GLY A 19 -11.22 14.88 -1.56
C GLY A 19 -10.64 14.76 -2.95
N GLU A 20 -10.04 15.86 -3.41
CA GLU A 20 -9.50 16.04 -4.76
C GLU A 20 -7.98 15.98 -4.85
N ALA A 21 -7.29 15.85 -3.71
CA ALA A 21 -5.83 15.82 -3.63
C ALA A 21 -5.36 14.48 -3.05
N PRO A 22 -5.39 13.39 -3.84
CA PRO A 22 -5.08 12.06 -3.33
C PRO A 22 -3.68 11.93 -2.75
N GLU A 23 -2.70 12.64 -3.29
CA GLU A 23 -1.33 12.59 -2.75
C GLU A 23 -1.26 13.10 -1.32
N THR A 24 -1.95 14.20 -1.02
CA THR A 24 -1.98 14.76 0.34
C THR A 24 -2.65 13.80 1.31
N GLU A 25 -3.77 13.23 0.92
CA GLU A 25 -4.50 12.29 1.76
C GLU A 25 -3.72 11.00 2.02
N LEU A 26 -3.01 10.50 1.00
CA LEU A 26 -2.17 9.33 1.14
C LEU A 26 -1.02 9.59 2.11
N SER A 27 -0.39 10.77 2.02
CA SER A 27 0.65 11.17 2.97
C SER A 27 0.12 11.29 4.39
N ASP A 28 -1.08 11.84 4.56
CA ASP A 28 -1.72 11.96 5.88
C ASP A 28 -2.02 10.58 6.47
N LEU A 29 -2.52 9.65 5.65
CA LEU A 29 -2.79 8.27 6.09
C LEU A 29 -1.54 7.56 6.56
N LEU A 30 -0.43 7.73 5.86
CA LEU A 30 0.83 7.07 6.18
C LEU A 30 1.61 7.77 7.29
N GLY A 31 1.30 9.03 7.57
CA GLY A 31 2.01 9.82 8.55
C GLY A 31 3.24 10.53 8.01
N GLY A 32 3.36 10.68 6.71
CA GLY A 32 4.48 11.36 6.07
C GLY A 32 4.62 11.02 4.60
N GLU A 33 5.76 11.37 4.03
CA GLU A 33 6.06 11.14 2.61
C GLU A 33 6.06 9.65 2.28
N PRO A 34 5.36 9.22 1.22
CA PRO A 34 5.35 7.81 0.83
C PRO A 34 6.53 7.42 -0.06
N ASP A 35 7.02 6.21 0.14
CA ASP A 35 7.83 5.49 -0.84
C ASP A 35 6.88 4.73 -1.76
N VAL A 36 7.20 4.67 -3.05
CA VAL A 36 6.39 4.01 -4.06
C VAL A 36 7.12 2.77 -4.57
N THR A 37 6.46 1.62 -4.50
CA THR A 37 6.98 0.36 -5.01
C THR A 37 6.00 -0.21 -6.02
N PRO A 38 6.39 -0.39 -7.30
CA PRO A 38 5.49 -0.98 -8.29
C PRO A 38 5.14 -2.43 -7.95
N LEU A 39 3.86 -2.78 -8.13
CA LEU A 39 3.36 -4.14 -8.00
C LEU A 39 2.78 -4.56 -9.35
N GLY A 40 3.64 -5.05 -10.24
CA GLY A 40 3.23 -5.33 -11.62
C GLY A 40 3.02 -4.02 -12.40
N THR A 41 2.08 -4.02 -13.34
CA THR A 41 1.85 -2.89 -14.24
C THR A 41 0.68 -1.99 -13.84
N ARG A 42 -0.14 -2.40 -12.87
CA ARG A 42 -1.41 -1.74 -12.56
C ARG A 42 -1.55 -1.28 -11.13
N LEU A 43 -0.69 -1.73 -10.22
CA LEU A 43 -0.77 -1.41 -8.81
C LEU A 43 0.54 -0.82 -8.33
N GLU A 44 0.45 0.06 -7.32
CA GLU A 44 1.60 0.59 -6.61
C GLU A 44 1.38 0.47 -5.11
N LEU A 45 2.43 0.06 -4.41
CA LEU A 45 2.46 0.00 -2.95
C LEU A 45 3.05 1.29 -2.42
N LEU A 46 2.34 1.96 -1.53
CA LEU A 46 2.81 3.15 -0.85
C LEU A 46 3.07 2.82 0.61
N THR A 47 4.29 3.10 1.06
CA THR A 47 4.73 2.88 2.44
C THR A 47 5.39 4.15 2.96
N LEU A 48 5.45 4.31 4.27
CA LEU A 48 6.07 5.51 4.85
C LEU A 48 7.59 5.50 4.60
N HIS A 49 8.10 6.56 3.99
CA HIS A 49 9.52 6.71 3.66
C HIS A 49 10.41 6.60 4.92
N ASP A 50 10.02 7.24 6.01
CA ASP A 50 10.78 7.29 7.26
C ASP A 50 10.40 6.20 8.26
N ALA A 51 9.78 5.10 7.82
CA ALA A 51 9.29 4.06 8.72
C ALA A 51 10.40 3.49 9.63
N GLU A 52 11.58 3.24 9.08
CA GLU A 52 12.72 2.72 9.84
C GLU A 52 13.22 3.75 10.85
N ARG A 53 13.33 5.02 10.44
CA ARG A 53 13.76 6.10 11.33
C ARG A 53 12.79 6.29 12.48
N GLN A 54 11.48 6.10 12.25
CA GLN A 54 10.46 6.19 13.29
C GLN A 54 10.34 4.90 14.11
N GLN A 55 11.12 3.88 13.79
CA GLN A 55 11.11 2.59 14.48
C GLN A 55 9.74 1.94 14.51
N LEU A 56 8.99 2.06 13.42
CA LEU A 56 7.70 1.42 13.30
C LEU A 56 7.84 -0.11 13.25
N PRO A 57 6.92 -0.85 13.86
CA PRO A 57 7.00 -2.30 13.84
C PRO A 57 6.77 -2.87 12.45
N ILE A 58 7.42 -3.99 12.14
CA ILE A 58 7.17 -4.72 10.91
C ILE A 58 5.85 -5.46 11.06
N ARG A 59 4.88 -5.10 10.22
CA ARG A 59 3.52 -5.64 10.24
C ARG A 59 3.22 -6.54 9.05
N TYR A 60 3.97 -6.37 7.94
CA TYR A 60 3.68 -7.05 6.69
C TYR A 60 4.95 -7.59 6.05
N SER A 61 4.73 -8.52 5.13
CA SER A 61 5.78 -9.10 4.29
C SER A 61 5.36 -8.93 2.83
N LEU A 62 6.21 -8.31 2.02
CA LEU A 62 5.97 -8.09 0.60
C LEU A 62 6.51 -9.27 -0.19
N HIS A 63 5.64 -9.90 -0.97
CA HIS A 63 5.96 -11.06 -1.80
C HIS A 63 5.84 -10.70 -3.28
N ARG A 64 6.95 -10.77 -4.00
CA ARG A 64 7.01 -10.52 -5.44
C ARG A 64 7.68 -11.70 -6.12
N ILE A 65 7.22 -12.02 -7.35
CA ILE A 65 7.76 -13.13 -8.14
C ILE A 65 9.26 -12.93 -8.38
N GLY A 66 10.06 -13.97 -8.13
CA GLY A 66 11.49 -13.95 -8.36
C GLY A 66 12.31 -13.20 -7.33
N ARG A 67 11.70 -12.81 -6.21
CA ARG A 67 12.39 -12.10 -5.13
C ARG A 67 12.11 -12.73 -3.77
N ALA A 68 13.06 -12.60 -2.86
CA ALA A 68 12.84 -12.97 -1.47
C ALA A 68 11.79 -12.02 -0.85
N ALA A 69 11.04 -12.52 0.13
CA ALA A 69 10.08 -11.70 0.85
C ALA A 69 10.79 -10.54 1.56
N GLU A 70 10.17 -9.36 1.52
CA GLU A 70 10.75 -8.13 2.09
C GLU A 70 9.87 -7.66 3.25
N PRO A 71 10.46 -7.27 4.40
CA PRO A 71 9.68 -6.75 5.53
C PRO A 71 9.13 -5.34 5.20
N VAL A 72 7.92 -5.08 5.67
CA VAL A 72 7.28 -3.76 5.53
C VAL A 72 6.87 -3.27 6.92
N ALA A 73 7.42 -2.14 7.32
CA ALA A 73 7.13 -1.52 8.61
C ALA A 73 5.98 -0.53 8.48
N GLY A 74 5.12 -0.51 9.51
CA GLY A 74 4.00 0.42 9.56
C GLY A 74 2.82 -0.02 8.69
N ASP A 75 1.94 0.95 8.44
CA ASP A 75 0.78 0.75 7.58
C ASP A 75 1.15 0.94 6.10
N ALA A 76 0.31 0.47 5.21
CA ALA A 76 0.56 0.57 3.78
C ALA A 76 -0.74 0.81 3.01
N VAL A 77 -0.60 1.36 1.82
CA VAL A 77 -1.73 1.59 0.91
C VAL A 77 -1.36 1.05 -0.46
N VAL A 78 -2.26 0.32 -1.10
CA VAL A 78 -2.10 -0.08 -2.49
C VAL A 78 -3.08 0.71 -3.34
N VAL A 79 -2.57 1.33 -4.38
CA VAL A 79 -3.35 2.14 -5.31
C VAL A 79 -3.32 1.53 -6.71
N ARG A 80 -4.41 1.72 -7.45
CA ARG A 80 -4.47 1.33 -8.86
C ARG A 80 -3.97 2.49 -9.72
N VAL A 81 -3.14 2.17 -10.70
CA VAL A 81 -2.57 3.15 -11.63
C VAL A 81 -3.04 2.83 -13.04
N GLY A 82 -3.56 3.83 -13.73
CA GLY A 82 -3.96 3.71 -15.13
C GLY A 82 -2.78 3.77 -16.09
N ALA A 83 -3.03 3.48 -17.36
CA ALA A 83 -2.01 3.54 -18.40
C ALA A 83 -1.41 4.94 -18.56
N ASP A 84 -2.16 5.97 -18.22
CA ASP A 84 -1.73 7.37 -18.21
C ASP A 84 -0.95 7.78 -16.95
N ARG A 85 -0.65 6.82 -16.07
CA ARG A 85 0.06 7.00 -14.80
C ARG A 85 -0.76 7.77 -13.74
N ASN A 86 -2.03 8.01 -13.99
CA ASN A 86 -2.92 8.61 -12.99
C ASN A 86 -3.56 7.52 -12.12
N TYR A 87 -3.86 7.87 -10.88
CA TYR A 87 -4.51 6.96 -9.96
C TYR A 87 -5.96 6.70 -10.37
N ARG A 88 -6.40 5.48 -10.17
CA ARG A 88 -7.76 5.01 -10.45
C ARG A 88 -8.36 4.37 -9.21
N ASP A 89 -9.69 4.20 -9.21
CA ASP A 89 -10.35 3.48 -8.14
C ASP A 89 -9.95 2.00 -8.17
N ALA A 90 -9.52 1.48 -7.01
CA ALA A 90 -9.29 0.05 -6.86
C ALA A 90 -10.62 -0.70 -6.81
N ASP A 91 -10.66 -1.89 -7.41
CA ASP A 91 -11.82 -2.78 -7.38
C ASP A 91 -11.57 -4.03 -6.52
N GLY A 92 -12.54 -4.96 -6.48
CA GLY A 92 -12.41 -6.19 -5.71
C GLY A 92 -11.24 -7.07 -6.15
N ASN A 93 -10.93 -7.10 -7.44
CA ASN A 93 -9.78 -7.85 -7.95
C ASN A 93 -8.47 -7.21 -7.49
N ASP A 94 -8.43 -5.88 -7.39
CA ASP A 94 -7.25 -5.18 -6.88
C ASP A 94 -7.05 -5.47 -5.39
N VAL A 95 -8.12 -5.59 -4.61
CA VAL A 95 -8.05 -5.98 -3.20
C VAL A 95 -7.44 -7.38 -3.06
N GLU A 96 -7.91 -8.34 -3.85
CA GLU A 96 -7.36 -9.70 -3.84
C GLU A 96 -5.89 -9.73 -4.25
N ALA A 97 -5.55 -9.04 -5.33
CA ALA A 97 -4.17 -8.97 -5.81
C ALA A 97 -3.25 -8.32 -4.77
N ALA A 98 -3.67 -7.23 -4.16
CA ALA A 98 -2.90 -6.54 -3.12
C ALA A 98 -2.61 -7.48 -1.95
N ASN A 99 -3.58 -8.28 -1.51
CA ASN A 99 -3.41 -9.23 -0.42
C ASN A 99 -2.52 -10.42 -0.80
N CYS A 100 -2.34 -10.72 -2.08
CA CYS A 100 -1.35 -11.69 -2.54
C CYS A 100 0.07 -11.13 -2.43
N TYR A 101 0.26 -9.86 -2.74
CA TYR A 101 1.57 -9.21 -2.65
C TYR A 101 1.97 -8.88 -1.22
N LEU A 102 1.05 -8.32 -0.44
CA LEU A 102 1.34 -7.85 0.91
C LEU A 102 0.56 -8.68 1.93
N ARG A 103 1.29 -9.38 2.80
CA ARG A 103 0.71 -10.33 3.74
C ARG A 103 1.04 -9.95 5.17
N PRO A 104 0.05 -10.03 6.09
CA PRO A 104 0.33 -9.84 7.51
C PRO A 104 1.36 -10.84 8.01
N THR A 105 2.26 -10.39 8.89
CA THR A 105 3.26 -11.28 9.49
C THR A 105 2.68 -12.18 10.58
N GLY A 106 1.47 -11.93 11.03
CA GLY A 106 0.81 -12.71 12.08
C GLY A 106 1.27 -12.39 13.49
N ARG A 107 1.94 -11.27 13.66
CA ARG A 107 2.48 -10.89 14.97
C ARG A 107 2.06 -9.51 15.41
#